data_fa2a996bc64b17aa05179f1551869d4e
#
_entry.id   fa2a996bc64b17aa05179f1551869d4e
#
_cell.length_a   1.000
_cell.length_b   1.000
_cell.length_c   1.000
_cell.angle_alpha   90.00
_cell.angle_beta   90.00
_cell.angle_gamma   90.00
#
_symmetry.space_group_name_H-M   'P 1'
#
loop_
_entity.id
_entity.type
_entity.pdbx_description
1 polymer ?
#
loop_
_entity_poly.entity_id
_entity_poly.type
_entity_poly.pdbx_seq_one_letter_code
_entity_poly.pdbx_strand_id
1 'polypeptide(L)'
;MLTVRNVSHDPFYNQAFEEYVYQTYLDDDIFLLWQNAPAVVVGSYQNICREVHVEALRQRGIPVVRRISGGGTVYHDLGNVNYTYIVRASGTVDYDAVLSPVIAALNEIGIPARKNRTCDIAIGDLKISGSAQRMTKGRLLHHENAKMSVHEVFVHHFRVPRRGEEMAHSLFCYAFA
;
A
#
# COMPACT_ATOMS: atom_id res chain seq x y z
N MET A 1 13.94 5.23 -16.78
CA MET A 1 13.31 4.59 -15.60
C MET A 1 13.57 3.10 -15.66
N LEU A 2 14.12 2.52 -14.61
CA LEU A 2 14.32 1.08 -14.47
C LEU A 2 13.04 0.42 -13.98
N THR A 3 12.64 -0.69 -14.60
CA THR A 3 11.50 -1.49 -14.13
C THR A 3 12.00 -2.76 -13.47
N VAL A 4 11.60 -2.98 -12.23
CA VAL A 4 12.00 -4.13 -11.42
C VAL A 4 10.75 -4.89 -10.96
N ARG A 5 10.69 -6.19 -11.26
CA ARG A 5 9.70 -7.10 -10.70
C ARG A 5 10.34 -7.89 -9.57
N ASN A 6 9.90 -7.65 -8.35
CA ASN A 6 10.29 -8.48 -7.22
C ASN A 6 9.36 -9.69 -7.13
N VAL A 7 9.92 -10.88 -7.18
CA VAL A 7 9.17 -12.15 -7.20
C VAL A 7 8.99 -12.75 -5.79
N SER A 8 9.59 -12.15 -4.77
CA SER A 8 9.38 -12.56 -3.39
C SER A 8 7.97 -12.21 -2.91
N HIS A 9 7.39 -13.09 -2.11
CA HIS A 9 6.15 -12.82 -1.37
C HIS A 9 6.37 -12.61 0.14
N ASP A 10 7.61 -12.67 0.59
CA ASP A 10 7.95 -12.42 2.00
C ASP A 10 7.79 -10.92 2.32
N PRO A 11 6.88 -10.54 3.22
CA PRO A 11 6.60 -9.13 3.50
C PRO A 11 7.77 -8.42 4.19
N PHE A 12 8.61 -9.11 4.96
CA PHE A 12 9.80 -8.52 5.57
C PHE A 12 10.85 -8.23 4.51
N TYR A 13 11.12 -9.20 3.65
CA TYR A 13 12.04 -9.04 2.53
C TYR A 13 11.60 -7.89 1.62
N ASN A 14 10.32 -7.85 1.26
CA ASN A 14 9.79 -6.85 0.32
C ASN A 14 9.91 -5.42 0.87
N GLN A 15 9.63 -5.21 2.16
CA GLN A 15 9.81 -3.90 2.78
C GLN A 15 11.30 -3.51 2.86
N ALA A 16 12.17 -4.44 3.20
CA ALA A 16 13.62 -4.22 3.24
C ALA A 16 14.19 -3.96 1.83
N PHE A 17 13.70 -4.68 0.82
CA PHE A 17 14.13 -4.50 -0.56
C PHE A 17 13.70 -3.15 -1.12
N GLU A 18 12.45 -2.72 -0.88
CA GLU A 18 11.97 -1.39 -1.28
C GLU A 18 12.82 -0.29 -0.62
N GLU A 19 13.09 -0.40 0.66
CA GLU A 19 13.94 0.54 1.40
C GLU A 19 15.36 0.55 0.86
N TYR A 20 15.96 -0.61 0.62
CA TYR A 20 17.29 -0.73 0.05
C TYR A 20 17.40 -0.05 -1.32
N VAL A 21 16.43 -0.31 -2.21
CA VAL A 21 16.40 0.32 -3.53
C VAL A 21 16.27 1.84 -3.40
N TYR A 22 15.40 2.32 -2.52
CA TYR A 22 15.20 3.74 -2.28
C TYR A 22 16.47 4.45 -1.77
N GLN A 23 17.25 3.79 -0.93
CA GLN A 23 18.45 4.36 -0.31
C GLN A 23 19.69 4.24 -1.18
N THR A 24 19.77 3.24 -2.05
CA THR A 24 20.99 2.89 -2.77
C THR A 24 21.04 3.44 -4.19
N TYR A 25 19.92 3.35 -4.92
CA TYR A 25 19.87 3.75 -6.34
C TYR A 25 19.45 5.22 -6.47
N LEU A 26 20.40 6.12 -6.22
CA LEU A 26 20.11 7.57 -6.13
C LEU A 26 19.96 8.28 -7.47
N ASP A 27 20.54 7.73 -8.54
CA ASP A 27 20.62 8.37 -9.85
C ASP A 27 19.53 7.91 -10.82
N ASP A 28 18.89 6.81 -10.56
CA ASP A 28 17.87 6.20 -11.41
C ASP A 28 16.45 6.48 -10.91
N ASP A 29 15.55 6.69 -11.85
CA ASP A 29 14.12 6.58 -11.60
C ASP A 29 13.71 5.11 -11.72
N ILE A 30 12.99 4.59 -10.73
CA ILE A 30 12.67 3.17 -10.61
C ILE A 30 11.17 2.97 -10.48
N PHE A 31 10.66 1.99 -11.21
CA PHE A 31 9.32 1.43 -11.05
C PHE A 31 9.46 -0.01 -10.55
N LEU A 32 8.92 -0.29 -9.37
CA LEU A 32 9.00 -1.59 -8.72
C LEU A 32 7.61 -2.21 -8.62
N LEU A 33 7.46 -3.48 -9.04
CA LEU A 33 6.25 -4.29 -8.85
C LEU A 33 6.53 -5.42 -7.88
N TRP A 34 5.59 -5.65 -6.95
CA TRP A 34 5.75 -6.67 -5.92
C TRP A 34 4.42 -7.08 -5.27
N GLN A 35 4.40 -8.21 -4.59
CA GLN A 35 3.24 -8.74 -3.87
C GLN A 35 3.69 -9.31 -2.53
N ASN A 36 2.81 -9.26 -1.52
CA ASN A 36 3.04 -9.92 -0.24
C ASN A 36 2.15 -11.15 -0.08
N ALA A 37 2.65 -12.19 0.55
CA ALA A 37 1.83 -13.13 1.29
C ALA A 37 1.02 -12.40 2.38
N PRO A 38 -0.02 -13.03 2.97
CA PRO A 38 -0.84 -12.39 4.00
C PRO A 38 -0.02 -11.71 5.08
N ALA A 39 -0.18 -10.39 5.21
CA ALA A 39 0.55 -9.56 6.17
C ALA A 39 -0.21 -8.27 6.51
N VAL A 40 0.03 -7.74 7.70
CA VAL A 40 -0.39 -6.39 8.06
C VAL A 40 0.81 -5.45 7.92
N VAL A 41 0.64 -4.38 7.15
CA VAL A 41 1.68 -3.37 6.92
C VAL A 41 1.29 -2.09 7.65
N VAL A 42 2.07 -1.70 8.65
CA VAL A 42 1.85 -0.47 9.44
C VAL A 42 2.71 0.67 8.93
N GLY A 43 2.20 1.88 9.00
CA GLY A 43 2.95 3.09 8.66
C GLY A 43 4.08 3.38 9.65
N SER A 44 5.09 4.13 9.19
CA SER A 44 6.33 4.40 9.95
C SER A 44 6.10 4.98 11.35
N TYR A 45 5.05 5.77 11.53
CA TYR A 45 4.76 6.48 12.79
C TYR A 45 3.63 5.86 13.61
N GLN A 46 3.06 4.74 13.16
CA GLN A 46 1.93 4.12 13.85
C GLN A 46 2.39 3.28 15.04
N ASN A 47 1.58 3.29 16.10
CA ASN A 47 1.74 2.38 17.24
C ASN A 47 1.01 1.07 16.94
N ILE A 48 1.75 -0.02 16.77
CA ILE A 48 1.21 -1.35 16.42
C ILE A 48 0.09 -1.76 17.37
N CYS A 49 0.26 -1.61 18.68
CA CYS A 49 -0.72 -2.02 19.67
C CYS A 49 -2.04 -1.21 19.64
N ARG A 50 -2.04 -0.06 18.94
CA ARG A 50 -3.25 0.75 18.72
C ARG A 50 -3.91 0.47 17.38
N GLU A 51 -3.16 -0.10 16.45
CA GLU A 51 -3.63 -0.34 15.09
C GLU A 51 -4.17 -1.74 14.89
N VAL A 52 -3.61 -2.74 15.62
CA VAL A 52 -3.92 -4.15 15.38
C VAL A 52 -4.04 -4.94 16.68
N HIS A 53 -4.86 -5.97 16.65
CA HIS A 53 -4.96 -6.95 17.73
C HIS A 53 -3.84 -7.97 17.57
N VAL A 54 -2.67 -7.67 18.16
CA VAL A 54 -1.42 -8.42 17.97
C VAL A 54 -1.57 -9.93 18.23
N GLU A 55 -2.27 -10.30 19.32
CA GLU A 55 -2.47 -11.71 19.70
C GLU A 55 -3.32 -12.47 18.65
N ALA A 56 -4.35 -11.84 18.09
CA ALA A 56 -5.17 -12.45 17.06
C ALA A 56 -4.39 -12.66 15.75
N LEU A 57 -3.49 -11.74 15.40
CA LEU A 57 -2.60 -11.90 14.26
C LEU A 57 -1.61 -13.04 14.47
N ARG A 58 -1.00 -13.09 15.67
CA ARG A 58 -0.07 -14.16 16.05
C ARG A 58 -0.72 -15.56 15.96
N GLN A 59 -1.94 -15.71 16.47
CA GLN A 59 -2.69 -16.98 16.40
C GLN A 59 -2.99 -17.40 14.96
N ARG A 60 -3.10 -16.47 14.02
CA ARG A 60 -3.35 -16.73 12.59
C ARG A 60 -2.07 -16.82 11.77
N GLY A 61 -0.91 -16.66 12.38
CA GLY A 61 0.38 -16.65 11.67
C GLY A 61 0.52 -15.48 10.70
N ILE A 62 -0.21 -14.38 10.91
CA ILE A 62 -0.15 -13.19 10.04
C ILE A 62 0.91 -12.23 10.60
N PRO A 63 2.02 -12.01 9.89
CA PRO A 63 3.07 -11.10 10.33
C PRO A 63 2.63 -9.64 10.27
N VAL A 64 3.22 -8.83 11.14
CA VAL A 64 3.11 -7.38 11.12
C VAL A 64 4.45 -6.80 10.70
N VAL A 65 4.49 -6.06 9.61
CA VAL A 65 5.68 -5.40 9.10
C VAL A 65 5.49 -3.89 9.08
N ARG A 66 6.58 -3.15 9.19
CA ARG A 66 6.55 -1.68 9.16
C ARG A 66 7.17 -1.17 7.87
N ARG A 67 6.42 -0.32 7.14
CA ARG A 67 6.97 0.38 5.98
C ARG A 67 7.66 1.68 6.38
N ILE A 68 8.52 2.18 5.50
CA ILE A 68 9.26 3.44 5.72
C ILE A 68 8.43 4.71 5.45
N SER A 69 7.32 4.59 4.73
CA SER A 69 6.40 5.68 4.47
C SER A 69 5.38 5.87 5.60
N GLY A 70 4.75 7.03 5.67
CA GLY A 70 3.66 7.33 6.60
C GLY A 70 2.33 6.65 6.21
N GLY A 71 1.24 7.18 6.74
CA GLY A 71 -0.12 6.70 6.45
C GLY A 71 -0.64 5.63 7.40
N GLY A 72 -1.84 5.10 7.11
CA GLY A 72 -2.57 4.13 7.92
C GLY A 72 -2.08 2.70 7.78
N THR A 73 -2.62 1.81 8.61
CA THR A 73 -2.37 0.37 8.54
C THR A 73 -3.19 -0.24 7.42
N VAL A 74 -2.59 -1.14 6.65
CA VAL A 74 -3.23 -1.88 5.56
C VAL A 74 -2.97 -3.38 5.69
N TYR A 75 -3.86 -4.17 5.11
CA TYR A 75 -3.67 -5.62 4.96
C TYR A 75 -3.27 -5.92 3.52
N HIS A 76 -2.27 -6.77 3.36
CA HIS A 76 -1.82 -7.27 2.06
C HIS A 76 -2.04 -8.77 1.98
N ASP A 77 -2.34 -9.24 0.79
CA ASP A 77 -2.33 -10.65 0.38
C ASP A 77 -1.96 -10.78 -1.10
N LEU A 78 -2.00 -11.98 -1.64
CA LEU A 78 -1.68 -12.23 -3.05
C LEU A 78 -2.71 -11.67 -4.05
N GLY A 79 -3.87 -11.18 -3.55
CA GLY A 79 -4.84 -10.44 -4.36
C GLY A 79 -4.48 -8.96 -4.53
N ASN A 80 -3.47 -8.47 -3.80
CA ASN A 80 -2.98 -7.11 -3.93
C ASN A 80 -1.72 -7.08 -4.80
N VAL A 81 -1.70 -6.23 -5.82
CA VAL A 81 -0.47 -5.86 -6.52
C VAL A 81 0.01 -4.54 -5.96
N ASN A 82 1.24 -4.53 -5.49
CA ASN A 82 1.88 -3.30 -5.02
C ASN A 82 2.80 -2.78 -6.11
N TYR A 83 2.81 -1.47 -6.28
CA TYR A 83 3.80 -0.81 -7.12
C TYR A 83 4.44 0.37 -6.40
N THR A 84 5.67 0.66 -6.75
CA THR A 84 6.43 1.75 -6.13
C THR A 84 7.16 2.55 -7.21
N TYR A 85 6.93 3.86 -7.23
CA TYR A 85 7.76 4.80 -7.94
C TYR A 85 8.81 5.36 -7.00
N ILE A 86 10.06 5.29 -7.39
CA ILE A 86 11.18 5.96 -6.73
C ILE A 86 11.79 6.90 -7.75
N VAL A 87 11.55 8.20 -7.57
CA VAL A 87 11.92 9.22 -8.55
C VAL A 87 12.56 10.42 -7.88
N ARG A 88 13.29 11.21 -8.64
CA ARG A 88 13.71 12.54 -8.18
C ARG A 88 12.50 13.44 -8.10
N ALA A 89 12.35 14.18 -7.01
CA ALA A 89 11.27 15.13 -6.83
C ALA A 89 11.74 16.35 -6.04
N SER A 90 11.25 17.51 -6.45
CA SER A 90 11.43 18.77 -5.71
C SER A 90 10.08 19.39 -5.42
N GLY A 91 9.81 19.68 -4.15
CA GLY A 91 8.55 20.31 -3.75
C GLY A 91 7.41 19.31 -3.46
N THR A 92 6.20 19.62 -3.91
CA THR A 92 5.01 18.80 -3.71
C THR A 92 4.95 17.62 -4.66
N VAL A 93 4.32 16.53 -4.22
CA VAL A 93 4.12 15.34 -5.05
C VAL A 93 3.13 15.65 -6.17
N ASP A 94 3.53 15.38 -7.41
CA ASP A 94 2.63 15.38 -8.54
C ASP A 94 1.93 14.02 -8.64
N TYR A 95 0.72 13.95 -8.09
CA TYR A 95 -0.10 12.74 -8.12
C TYR A 95 -0.53 12.34 -9.53
N ASP A 96 -0.70 13.29 -10.43
CA ASP A 96 -1.06 12.97 -11.82
C ASP A 96 0.10 12.28 -12.52
N ALA A 97 1.32 12.73 -12.29
CA ALA A 97 2.50 12.10 -12.87
C ALA A 97 2.70 10.64 -12.41
N VAL A 98 2.36 10.32 -11.16
CA VAL A 98 2.55 8.96 -10.62
C VAL A 98 1.36 8.04 -10.84
N LEU A 99 0.13 8.56 -10.92
CA LEU A 99 -1.09 7.74 -11.06
C LEU A 99 -1.48 7.52 -12.54
N SER A 100 -1.29 8.51 -13.41
CA SER A 100 -1.75 8.43 -14.80
C SER A 100 -1.20 7.23 -15.59
N PRO A 101 0.08 6.84 -15.46
CA PRO A 101 0.59 5.67 -16.17
C PRO A 101 -0.10 4.37 -15.76
N VAL A 102 -0.38 4.22 -14.47
CA VAL A 102 -1.06 3.02 -13.93
C VAL A 102 -2.52 3.01 -14.34
N ILE A 103 -3.20 4.14 -14.25
CA ILE A 103 -4.58 4.29 -14.72
C ILE A 103 -4.70 3.99 -16.21
N ALA A 104 -3.76 4.48 -17.04
CA ALA A 104 -3.72 4.18 -18.46
C ALA A 104 -3.57 2.67 -18.71
N ALA A 105 -2.61 2.02 -18.07
CA ALA A 105 -2.41 0.58 -18.19
C ALA A 105 -3.64 -0.24 -17.74
N LEU A 106 -4.31 0.16 -16.68
CA LEU A 106 -5.56 -0.49 -16.24
C LEU A 106 -6.67 -0.33 -17.29
N ASN A 107 -6.81 0.87 -17.88
CA ASN A 107 -7.80 1.11 -18.93
C ASN A 107 -7.50 0.31 -20.22
N GLU A 108 -6.23 0.14 -20.59
CA GLU A 108 -5.82 -0.68 -21.75
C GLU A 108 -6.24 -2.14 -21.60
N ILE A 109 -6.27 -2.68 -20.38
CA ILE A 109 -6.73 -4.06 -20.12
C ILE A 109 -8.23 -4.14 -19.81
N GLY A 110 -8.99 -3.04 -20.05
CA GLY A 110 -10.44 -3.00 -19.91
C GLY A 110 -10.96 -2.69 -18.50
N ILE A 111 -10.10 -2.29 -17.57
CA ILE A 111 -10.51 -1.86 -16.23
C ILE A 111 -10.73 -0.33 -16.24
N PRO A 112 -11.97 0.18 -16.05
CA PRO A 112 -12.29 1.60 -16.19
C PRO A 112 -11.85 2.39 -14.96
N ALA A 113 -10.52 2.45 -14.75
CA ALA A 113 -9.89 3.10 -13.62
C ALA A 113 -9.83 4.63 -13.82
N ARG A 114 -9.97 5.36 -12.72
CA ARG A 114 -9.81 6.83 -12.69
C ARG A 114 -9.18 7.27 -11.37
N LYS A 115 -8.56 8.46 -11.37
CA LYS A 115 -8.16 9.12 -10.12
C LYS A 115 -9.41 9.67 -9.42
N ASN A 116 -9.53 9.43 -8.12
CA ASN A 116 -10.57 10.02 -7.31
C ASN A 116 -10.13 11.36 -6.67
N ARG A 117 -10.99 11.97 -5.86
CA ARG A 117 -10.73 13.27 -5.21
C ARG A 117 -9.65 13.19 -4.12
N THR A 118 -9.38 12.00 -3.59
CA THR A 118 -8.38 11.75 -2.54
C THR A 118 -7.04 11.27 -3.11
N CYS A 119 -6.85 11.40 -4.43
CA CYS A 119 -5.63 10.98 -5.14
C CYS A 119 -5.33 9.48 -4.98
N ASP A 120 -6.38 8.66 -5.03
CA ASP A 120 -6.29 7.21 -5.12
C ASP A 120 -6.88 6.75 -6.47
N ILE A 121 -6.65 5.50 -6.86
CA ILE A 121 -7.29 4.91 -8.04
C ILE A 121 -8.65 4.33 -7.63
N ALA A 122 -9.68 4.58 -8.47
CA ALA A 122 -11.04 4.11 -8.25
C ALA A 122 -11.68 3.60 -9.54
N ILE A 123 -12.65 2.69 -9.41
CA ILE A 123 -13.57 2.25 -10.47
C ILE A 123 -14.96 2.67 -10.04
N GLY A 124 -15.63 3.54 -10.82
CA GLY A 124 -16.86 4.15 -10.35
C GLY A 124 -16.61 4.87 -9.01
N ASP A 125 -17.38 4.56 -7.98
CA ASP A 125 -17.23 5.13 -6.64
C ASP A 125 -16.38 4.26 -5.70
N LEU A 126 -15.87 3.13 -6.22
CA LEU A 126 -15.10 2.17 -5.44
C LEU A 126 -13.61 2.49 -5.52
N LYS A 127 -12.99 2.76 -4.38
CA LYS A 127 -11.54 2.90 -4.28
C LYS A 127 -10.87 1.53 -4.40
N ILE A 128 -9.97 1.37 -5.36
CA ILE A 128 -9.22 0.12 -5.62
C ILE A 128 -7.74 0.21 -5.25
N SER A 129 -7.25 1.38 -4.86
CA SER A 129 -5.87 1.54 -4.41
C SER A 129 -5.77 2.43 -3.17
N GLY A 130 -4.66 2.31 -2.46
CA GLY A 130 -4.29 3.21 -1.38
C GLY A 130 -2.83 3.60 -1.51
N SER A 131 -2.56 4.91 -1.46
CA SER A 131 -1.22 5.45 -1.62
C SER A 131 -0.56 5.83 -0.29
N ALA A 132 0.75 5.68 -0.22
CA ALA A 132 1.57 6.26 0.82
C ALA A 132 2.91 6.73 0.23
N GLN A 133 3.55 7.69 0.91
CA GLN A 133 4.70 8.37 0.36
C GLN A 133 5.76 8.63 1.41
N ARG A 134 7.00 8.71 0.93
CA ARG A 134 8.13 9.24 1.69
C ARG A 134 8.96 10.14 0.77
N MET A 135 9.29 11.32 1.26
CA MET A 135 10.21 12.22 0.57
C MET A 135 11.40 12.51 1.48
N THR A 136 12.60 12.28 0.99
CA THR A 136 13.83 12.56 1.72
C THR A 136 14.93 12.93 0.74
N LYS A 137 15.63 14.04 1.00
CA LYS A 137 16.79 14.50 0.22
C LYS A 137 16.52 14.61 -1.30
N GLY A 138 15.34 15.11 -1.69
CA GLY A 138 14.99 15.29 -3.10
C GLY A 138 14.61 14.00 -3.83
N ARG A 139 14.36 12.90 -3.11
CA ARG A 139 13.83 11.66 -3.65
C ARG A 139 12.43 11.39 -3.09
N LEU A 140 11.52 11.04 -3.97
CA LEU A 140 10.18 10.57 -3.65
C LEU A 140 10.14 9.05 -3.80
N LEU A 141 9.67 8.39 -2.76
CA LEU A 141 9.10 7.07 -2.82
C LEU A 141 7.58 7.22 -2.74
N HIS A 142 6.88 6.81 -3.78
CA HIS A 142 5.43 6.73 -3.82
C HIS A 142 5.05 5.29 -4.09
N HIS A 143 4.39 4.65 -3.16
CA HIS A 143 3.88 3.31 -3.36
C HIS A 143 2.37 3.24 -3.17
N GLU A 144 1.76 2.33 -3.89
CA GLU A 144 0.36 1.98 -3.77
C GLU A 144 0.18 0.48 -3.67
N ASN A 145 -0.87 0.10 -2.97
CA ASN A 145 -1.44 -1.22 -3.06
C ASN A 145 -2.73 -1.15 -3.89
N ALA A 146 -2.75 -1.85 -5.01
CA ALA A 146 -3.94 -2.00 -5.83
C ALA A 146 -4.53 -3.39 -5.63
N LYS A 147 -5.82 -3.44 -5.25
CA LYS A 147 -6.54 -4.69 -5.10
C LYS A 147 -7.03 -5.16 -6.48
N MET A 148 -6.49 -6.29 -6.93
CA MET A 148 -6.79 -6.86 -8.24
C MET A 148 -7.80 -8.00 -8.19
N SER A 149 -8.15 -8.51 -6.98
CA SER A 149 -9.18 -9.53 -6.82
C SER A 149 -10.51 -8.91 -6.37
N VAL A 150 -11.59 -9.24 -7.05
CA VAL A 150 -12.96 -8.77 -6.76
C VAL A 150 -13.62 -9.53 -5.59
N HIS A 151 -12.90 -10.43 -4.93
CA HIS A 151 -13.41 -11.10 -3.76
C HIS A 151 -13.34 -10.16 -2.56
N GLU A 152 -14.48 -9.96 -1.93
CA GLU A 152 -14.60 -9.25 -0.65
C GLU A 152 -13.64 -9.88 0.36
N VAL A 153 -12.47 -9.29 0.52
CA VAL A 153 -11.62 -9.63 1.65
C VAL A 153 -12.14 -8.83 2.82
N PHE A 154 -12.96 -9.49 3.62
CA PHE A 154 -13.24 -9.03 4.96
C PHE A 154 -11.91 -9.02 5.72
N VAL A 155 -11.33 -7.86 5.86
CA VAL A 155 -10.28 -7.65 6.86
C VAL A 155 -10.99 -7.71 8.21
N HIS A 156 -11.17 -8.93 8.72
CA HIS A 156 -11.65 -9.11 10.07
C HIS A 156 -10.67 -8.41 11.03
N HIS A 157 -11.07 -7.25 11.47
CA HIS A 157 -10.77 -6.55 12.70
C HIS A 157 -9.53 -7.00 13.48
N PHE A 158 -8.40 -6.54 13.02
CA PHE A 158 -7.20 -6.54 13.84
C PHE A 158 -6.92 -5.14 14.44
N ARG A 159 -7.88 -4.22 14.29
CA ARG A 159 -7.79 -2.87 14.87
C ARG A 159 -8.28 -2.89 16.31
N VAL A 160 -7.53 -2.26 17.20
CA VAL A 160 -8.00 -1.95 18.55
C VAL A 160 -9.00 -0.79 18.45
N PRO A 161 -10.22 -0.91 18.99
CA PRO A 161 -11.17 0.19 19.01
C PRO A 161 -10.56 1.42 19.68
N ARG A 162 -10.78 2.61 19.12
CA ARG A 162 -10.38 3.85 19.78
C ARG A 162 -11.25 4.03 21.03
N ARG A 163 -10.68 4.68 22.08
CA ARG A 163 -11.37 4.94 23.33
C ARG A 163 -12.68 5.72 23.06
N GLY A 164 -13.85 5.09 23.29
CA GLY A 164 -15.17 5.64 23.02
C GLY A 164 -15.91 5.05 21.81
N GLU A 165 -15.28 4.18 21.02
CA GLU A 165 -16.00 3.34 20.04
C GLU A 165 -16.56 2.12 20.77
N GLU A 166 -17.90 1.94 20.78
CA GLU A 166 -18.51 0.75 21.34
C GLU A 166 -18.05 -0.48 20.55
N MET A 167 -17.89 -1.60 21.27
CA MET A 167 -17.58 -2.92 20.70
C MET A 167 -18.73 -3.51 19.88
N ALA A 168 -19.64 -2.69 19.37
CA ALA A 168 -20.67 -3.09 18.45
C ALA A 168 -20.04 -3.23 17.08
N HIS A 169 -19.66 -4.48 16.72
CA HIS A 169 -19.49 -4.95 15.34
C HIS A 169 -19.06 -3.89 14.33
N SER A 170 -18.02 -3.13 14.62
CA SER A 170 -17.43 -2.27 13.58
C SER A 170 -16.64 -3.16 12.63
N LEU A 171 -17.36 -3.77 11.70
CA LEU A 171 -16.86 -4.21 10.42
C LEU A 171 -16.25 -3.01 9.72
N PHE A 172 -14.99 -2.68 10.00
CA PHE A 172 -14.23 -1.88 9.07
C PHE A 172 -13.91 -2.77 7.87
N CYS A 173 -14.92 -2.94 7.04
CA CYS A 173 -14.69 -3.17 5.63
C CYS A 173 -13.93 -1.94 5.12
N TYR A 174 -12.61 -1.98 5.05
CA TYR A 174 -12.02 -1.39 3.89
C TYR A 174 -12.45 -2.30 2.74
N ALA A 175 -13.68 -2.11 2.29
CA ALA A 175 -14.06 -2.52 0.96
C ALA A 175 -13.15 -1.72 0.04
N PHE A 176 -12.00 -2.28 -0.27
CA PHE A 176 -11.41 -2.07 -1.55
C PHE A 176 -12.28 -2.94 -2.48
N ALA A 177 -13.43 -2.46 -2.83
CA ALA A 177 -14.12 -2.94 -4.00
C ALA A 177 -13.46 -2.29 -5.17
#